data_983ef1da1668543b397f441166c83165
#
_entry.id   983ef1da1668543b397f441166c83165
#
_cell.length_a   1.000
_cell.length_b   1.000
_cell.length_c   1.000
_cell.angle_alpha   90.00
_cell.angle_beta   90.00
_cell.angle_gamma   90.00
#
_symmetry.space_group_name_H-M   'P 1'
#
loop_
_entity.id
_entity.type
_entity.pdbx_description
1 polymer ?
#
loop_
_entity_poly.entity_id
_entity_poly.type
_entity_poly.pdbx_seq_one_letter_code
_entity_poly.pdbx_strand_id
1 'polypeptide(L)'
;MERLKRGALQLGFPLASHQEEQFRCFSDQLVKWNRRVNLTAITDPAEIEELHFLDSLTLAPALPEAVRLGGRICDVGSGAGFPGIPLKIAFPGIGLTLVDSSSKRTRFLSLLTTVLGMEDVVVRTGRCEGLAHAPELRESFDVVVARAVASLRVMAEYAVPFCRPG
;
A
#
# COMPACT_ATOMS: atom_id res chain seq x y z
N MET A 1 -5.66 -14.17 -11.18
CA MET A 1 -4.26 -14.02 -10.72
C MET A 1 -3.21 -14.23 -11.82
N GLU A 2 -3.56 -14.76 -12.99
CA GLU A 2 -2.59 -15.02 -14.07
C GLU A 2 -1.97 -13.74 -14.68
N ARG A 3 -2.74 -12.66 -14.79
CA ARG A 3 -2.23 -11.37 -15.29
C ARG A 3 -1.23 -10.77 -14.31
N LEU A 4 -1.57 -10.77 -13.03
CA LEU A 4 -0.69 -10.28 -11.96
C LEU A 4 0.62 -11.06 -11.91
N LYS A 5 0.55 -12.40 -11.92
CA LYS A 5 1.71 -13.28 -11.92
C LYS A 5 2.67 -13.01 -13.09
N ARG A 6 2.11 -12.95 -14.31
CA ARG A 6 2.88 -12.64 -15.51
C ARG A 6 3.49 -11.25 -15.45
N GLY A 7 2.72 -10.24 -15.02
CA GLY A 7 3.19 -8.88 -14.91
C GLY A 7 4.30 -8.72 -13.86
N ALA A 8 4.14 -9.33 -12.68
CA ALA A 8 5.16 -9.34 -11.64
C ALA A 8 6.46 -9.99 -12.10
N LEU A 9 6.37 -11.11 -12.84
CA LEU A 9 7.53 -11.76 -13.46
C LEU A 9 8.23 -10.84 -14.49
N GLN A 10 7.48 -10.14 -15.32
CA GLN A 10 8.02 -9.17 -16.27
C GLN A 10 8.71 -7.97 -15.59
N LEU A 11 8.23 -7.58 -14.42
CA LEU A 11 8.88 -6.56 -13.59
C LEU A 11 10.13 -7.07 -12.85
N GLY A 12 10.44 -8.37 -12.96
CA GLY A 12 11.59 -8.97 -12.28
C GLY A 12 11.32 -9.46 -10.86
N PHE A 13 10.07 -9.52 -10.44
CA PHE A 13 9.66 -9.89 -9.07
C PHE A 13 8.62 -11.02 -9.09
N PRO A 14 9.04 -12.27 -9.40
CA PRO A 14 8.12 -13.41 -9.43
C PRO A 14 7.47 -13.62 -8.06
N LEU A 15 6.16 -13.80 -8.05
CA LEU A 15 5.39 -14.02 -6.83
C LEU A 15 5.43 -15.49 -6.43
N ALA A 16 5.67 -15.75 -5.16
CA ALA A 16 5.54 -17.10 -4.58
C ALA A 16 4.06 -17.47 -4.37
N SER A 17 3.76 -18.76 -4.27
CA SER A 17 2.37 -19.25 -4.14
C SER A 17 1.62 -18.65 -2.94
N HIS A 18 2.29 -18.45 -1.81
CA HIS A 18 1.67 -17.81 -0.65
C HIS A 18 1.32 -16.33 -0.89
N GLN A 19 2.13 -15.61 -1.69
CA GLN A 19 1.86 -14.22 -2.07
C GLN A 19 0.67 -14.15 -3.03
N GLU A 20 0.58 -15.09 -3.99
CA GLU A 20 -0.61 -15.21 -4.86
C GLU A 20 -1.89 -15.43 -4.03
N GLU A 21 -1.82 -16.24 -2.99
CA GLU A 21 -2.94 -16.47 -2.09
C GLU A 21 -3.31 -15.23 -1.28
N GLN A 22 -2.32 -14.46 -0.80
CA GLN A 22 -2.55 -13.17 -0.15
C GLN A 22 -3.24 -12.18 -1.10
N PHE A 23 -2.86 -12.11 -2.36
CA PHE A 23 -3.56 -11.27 -3.35
C PHE A 23 -4.99 -11.72 -3.61
N ARG A 24 -5.27 -13.04 -3.67
CA ARG A 24 -6.66 -13.55 -3.78
C ARG A 24 -7.48 -13.13 -2.57
N CYS A 25 -6.94 -13.38 -1.38
CA CYS A 25 -7.60 -13.00 -0.13
C CYS A 25 -7.87 -11.49 -0.08
N PHE A 26 -6.90 -10.66 -0.50
CA PHE A 26 -7.09 -9.22 -0.58
C PHE A 26 -8.23 -8.84 -1.53
N SER A 27 -8.28 -9.42 -2.74
CA SER A 27 -9.36 -9.19 -3.71
C SER A 27 -10.73 -9.52 -3.11
N ASP A 28 -10.86 -10.68 -2.46
CA ASP A 28 -12.10 -11.13 -1.82
C ASP A 28 -12.55 -10.18 -0.70
N GLN A 29 -11.61 -9.78 0.17
CA GLN A 29 -11.89 -8.82 1.24
C GLN A 29 -12.28 -7.44 0.68
N LEU A 30 -11.60 -6.97 -0.36
CA LEU A 30 -11.89 -5.70 -1.01
C LEU A 30 -13.33 -5.69 -1.56
N VAL A 31 -13.71 -6.70 -2.35
CA VAL A 31 -15.06 -6.82 -2.92
C VAL A 31 -16.12 -6.93 -1.82
N LYS A 32 -15.87 -7.73 -0.79
CA LYS A 32 -16.78 -7.90 0.35
C LYS A 32 -17.03 -6.59 1.10
N TRP A 33 -15.96 -5.85 1.43
CA TRP A 33 -16.07 -4.60 2.17
C TRP A 33 -16.58 -3.44 1.32
N ASN A 34 -16.27 -3.44 0.03
CA ASN A 34 -16.71 -2.39 -0.89
C ASN A 34 -18.23 -2.24 -0.95
N ARG A 35 -18.97 -3.31 -0.70
CA ARG A 35 -20.43 -3.28 -0.57
C ARG A 35 -20.95 -2.37 0.55
N ARG A 36 -20.10 -2.02 1.52
CA ARG A 36 -20.48 -1.23 2.72
C ARG A 36 -19.75 0.09 2.84
N VAL A 37 -18.56 0.22 2.27
CA VAL A 37 -17.63 1.33 2.59
C VAL A 37 -17.19 2.14 1.37
N ASN A 38 -17.55 1.76 0.14
CA ASN A 38 -17.12 2.42 -1.09
C ASN A 38 -15.59 2.65 -1.12
N LEU A 39 -14.82 1.58 -1.04
CA LEU A 39 -13.37 1.61 -1.02
C LEU A 39 -12.78 1.93 -2.40
N THR A 40 -13.41 1.42 -3.46
CA THR A 40 -13.00 1.56 -4.86
C THR A 40 -14.21 1.48 -5.79
N ALA A 41 -14.11 2.12 -6.97
CA ALA A 41 -15.08 1.95 -8.05
C ALA A 41 -14.86 0.65 -8.85
N ILE A 42 -13.66 0.05 -8.76
CA ILE A 42 -13.28 -1.16 -9.47
C ILE A 42 -13.64 -2.37 -8.62
N THR A 43 -14.55 -3.21 -9.11
CA THR A 43 -15.06 -4.38 -8.37
C THR A 43 -14.91 -5.69 -9.14
N ASP A 44 -14.59 -5.65 -10.43
CA ASP A 44 -14.29 -6.83 -11.23
C ASP A 44 -12.94 -7.40 -10.82
N PRO A 45 -12.83 -8.71 -10.52
CA PRO A 45 -11.58 -9.32 -10.07
C PRO A 45 -10.43 -9.19 -11.08
N ALA A 46 -10.70 -9.23 -12.39
CA ALA A 46 -9.66 -9.10 -13.41
C ALA A 46 -9.15 -7.64 -13.50
N GLU A 47 -10.05 -6.67 -13.35
CA GLU A 47 -9.68 -5.25 -13.26
C GLU A 47 -8.90 -4.95 -11.95
N ILE A 48 -9.27 -5.57 -10.83
CA ILE A 48 -8.52 -5.44 -9.57
C ILE A 48 -7.08 -5.95 -9.74
N GLU A 49 -6.88 -7.10 -10.42
CA GLU A 49 -5.53 -7.60 -10.70
C GLU A 49 -4.69 -6.60 -11.49
N GLU A 50 -5.25 -6.00 -12.51
CA GLU A 50 -4.52 -5.15 -13.44
C GLU A 50 -4.38 -3.71 -12.93
N LEU A 51 -5.51 -3.09 -12.59
CA LEU A 51 -5.59 -1.65 -12.29
C LEU A 51 -5.29 -1.30 -10.83
N HIS A 52 -5.26 -2.31 -9.96
CA HIS A 52 -4.89 -2.10 -8.56
C HIS A 52 -3.61 -2.84 -8.19
N PHE A 53 -3.54 -4.15 -8.34
CA PHE A 53 -2.39 -4.91 -7.87
C PHE A 53 -1.17 -4.70 -8.76
N LEU A 54 -1.28 -4.98 -10.06
CA LEU A 54 -0.15 -4.84 -10.97
C LEU A 54 0.29 -3.38 -11.11
N ASP A 55 -0.65 -2.45 -11.21
CA ASP A 55 -0.36 -1.01 -11.20
C ASP A 55 0.48 -0.61 -9.97
N SER A 56 0.10 -1.08 -8.78
CA SER A 56 0.88 -0.84 -7.55
C SER A 56 2.31 -1.42 -7.63
N LEU A 57 2.46 -2.60 -8.22
CA LEU A 57 3.78 -3.25 -8.37
C LEU A 57 4.68 -2.56 -9.40
N THR A 58 4.15 -1.73 -10.30
CA THR A 58 4.97 -0.94 -11.22
C THR A 58 5.88 0.06 -10.51
N LEU A 59 5.64 0.36 -9.24
CA LEU A 59 6.53 1.17 -8.41
C LEU A 59 7.79 0.40 -7.95
N ALA A 60 7.75 -0.93 -7.95
CA ALA A 60 8.83 -1.74 -7.40
C ALA A 60 10.21 -1.51 -8.06
N PRO A 61 10.33 -1.31 -9.40
CA PRO A 61 11.61 -0.98 -10.00
C PRO A 61 12.22 0.35 -9.55
N ALA A 62 11.39 1.30 -9.11
CA ALA A 62 11.84 2.60 -8.60
C ALA A 62 12.26 2.54 -7.12
N LEU A 63 11.88 1.50 -6.38
CA LEU A 63 12.29 1.34 -4.99
C LEU A 63 13.75 0.89 -4.90
N PRO A 64 14.60 1.55 -4.09
CA PRO A 64 15.94 1.06 -3.79
C PRO A 64 15.90 -0.39 -3.26
N GLU A 65 16.88 -1.21 -3.62
CA GLU A 65 16.94 -2.61 -3.18
C GLU A 65 16.92 -2.72 -1.65
N ALA A 66 17.69 -1.88 -0.96
CA ALA A 66 17.72 -1.85 0.50
C ALA A 66 16.32 -1.62 1.11
N VAL A 67 15.47 -0.80 0.46
CA VAL A 67 14.09 -0.56 0.90
C VAL A 67 13.23 -1.81 0.69
N ARG A 68 13.37 -2.50 -0.44
CA ARG A 68 12.64 -3.75 -0.70
C ARG A 68 13.00 -4.88 0.26
N LEU A 69 14.26 -4.89 0.75
CA LEU A 69 14.75 -5.91 1.67
C LEU A 69 14.41 -5.64 3.15
N GLY A 70 14.15 -4.40 3.55
CA GLY A 70 13.88 -4.10 4.97
C GLY A 70 13.73 -2.62 5.29
N GLY A 71 13.49 -1.77 4.30
CA GLY A 71 13.26 -0.34 4.53
C GLY A 71 11.84 -0.02 5.00
N ARG A 72 11.64 1.21 5.42
CA ARG A 72 10.37 1.72 5.91
C ARG A 72 9.65 2.53 4.85
N ILE A 73 8.42 2.14 4.54
CA ILE A 73 7.53 2.84 3.58
C ILE A 73 6.34 3.44 4.31
N CYS A 74 6.01 4.69 4.00
CA CYS A 74 4.74 5.30 4.37
C CYS A 74 3.85 5.43 3.13
N ASP A 75 2.64 4.89 3.20
CA ASP A 75 1.60 5.06 2.17
C ASP A 75 0.61 6.12 2.65
N VAL A 76 0.65 7.29 2.01
CA VAL A 76 -0.13 8.47 2.38
C VAL A 76 -1.42 8.52 1.57
N GLY A 77 -2.57 8.51 2.27
CA GLY A 77 -3.87 8.39 1.63
C GLY A 77 -4.10 6.98 1.10
N SER A 78 -3.76 5.97 1.89
CA SER A 78 -3.74 4.55 1.52
C SER A 78 -5.07 4.03 0.94
N GLY A 79 -6.20 4.66 1.28
CA GLY A 79 -7.51 4.28 0.75
C GLY A 79 -7.87 2.83 1.04
N ALA A 80 -7.95 2.05 -0.02
CA ALA A 80 -8.17 0.60 0.05
C ALA A 80 -6.86 -0.20 0.22
N GLY A 81 -5.74 0.46 0.54
CA GLY A 81 -4.44 -0.17 0.76
C GLY A 81 -3.49 -0.12 -0.45
N PHE A 82 -3.71 0.81 -1.36
CA PHE A 82 -2.92 0.94 -2.60
C PHE A 82 -2.07 2.22 -2.61
N PRO A 83 -0.78 2.11 -2.92
CA PRO A 83 -0.04 0.93 -3.37
C PRO A 83 0.61 0.10 -2.25
N GLY A 84 0.50 0.49 -0.98
CA GLY A 84 1.28 -0.04 0.14
C GLY A 84 1.13 -1.55 0.36
N ILE A 85 -0.11 -2.08 0.42
CA ILE A 85 -0.36 -3.50 0.68
C ILE A 85 0.18 -4.40 -0.44
N PRO A 86 -0.03 -4.13 -1.75
CA PRO A 86 0.62 -4.89 -2.82
C PRO A 86 2.14 -4.91 -2.72
N LEU A 87 2.78 -3.80 -2.39
CA LEU A 87 4.23 -3.73 -2.18
C LEU A 87 4.67 -4.58 -0.99
N LYS A 88 3.93 -4.57 0.12
CA LYS A 88 4.20 -5.38 1.30
C LYS A 88 4.03 -6.88 1.02
N ILE A 89 3.03 -7.27 0.21
CA ILE A 89 2.87 -8.66 -0.22
C ILE A 89 4.08 -9.10 -1.06
N ALA A 90 4.48 -8.28 -2.04
CA ALA A 90 5.60 -8.62 -2.92
C ALA A 90 6.95 -8.61 -2.19
N PHE A 91 7.13 -7.73 -1.21
CA PHE A 91 8.36 -7.53 -0.45
C PHE A 91 8.07 -7.59 1.06
N PRO A 92 7.96 -8.78 1.64
CA PRO A 92 7.52 -8.93 3.04
C PRO A 92 8.47 -8.30 4.07
N GLY A 93 9.72 -8.03 3.72
CA GLY A 93 10.68 -7.33 4.58
C GLY A 93 10.37 -5.84 4.82
N ILE A 94 9.53 -5.21 4.00
CA ILE A 94 9.19 -3.80 4.15
C ILE A 94 8.44 -3.56 5.48
N GLY A 95 8.89 -2.58 6.27
CA GLY A 95 8.09 -1.98 7.35
C GLY A 95 7.10 -0.99 6.74
N LEU A 96 5.78 -1.23 6.84
CA LEU A 96 4.75 -0.44 6.18
C LEU A 96 3.92 0.37 7.17
N THR A 97 3.78 1.66 6.92
CA THR A 97 2.81 2.50 7.61
C THR A 97 1.76 3.00 6.63
N LEU A 98 0.50 2.71 6.92
CA LEU A 98 -0.67 3.12 6.13
C LEU A 98 -1.36 4.30 6.81
N VAL A 99 -1.51 5.41 6.10
CA VAL A 99 -2.14 6.63 6.61
C VAL A 99 -3.38 6.96 5.79
N ASP A 100 -4.54 7.07 6.44
CA ASP A 100 -5.76 7.57 5.80
C ASP A 100 -6.60 8.37 6.80
N SER A 101 -7.25 9.43 6.34
CA SER A 101 -8.11 10.27 7.18
C SER A 101 -9.45 9.63 7.55
N SER A 102 -9.90 8.62 6.80
CA SER A 102 -11.17 7.94 7.00
C SER A 102 -11.06 6.77 7.97
N SER A 103 -11.72 6.86 9.11
CA SER A 103 -11.80 5.77 10.09
C SER A 103 -12.44 4.48 9.53
N LYS A 104 -13.30 4.59 8.53
CA LYS A 104 -13.90 3.43 7.85
C LYS A 104 -12.85 2.69 7.02
N ARG A 105 -11.98 3.43 6.32
CA ARG A 105 -10.89 2.84 5.52
C ARG A 105 -9.82 2.24 6.41
N THR A 106 -9.40 2.94 7.47
CA THR A 106 -8.38 2.42 8.38
C THR A 106 -8.85 1.18 9.14
N ARG A 107 -10.15 1.05 9.47
CA ARG A 107 -10.72 -0.21 9.99
C ARG A 107 -10.61 -1.35 8.99
N PHE A 108 -10.90 -1.10 7.71
CA PHE A 108 -10.70 -2.08 6.66
C PHE A 108 -9.23 -2.50 6.57
N LEU A 109 -8.31 -1.54 6.54
CA LEU A 109 -6.86 -1.80 6.47
C LEU A 109 -6.37 -2.65 7.66
N SER A 110 -6.79 -2.31 8.88
CA SER A 110 -6.42 -3.07 10.07
C SER A 110 -6.93 -4.51 10.03
N LEU A 111 -8.16 -4.72 9.56
CA LEU A 111 -8.69 -6.07 9.38
C LEU A 111 -7.94 -6.80 8.28
N LEU A 112 -7.71 -6.14 7.15
CA LEU A 112 -7.03 -6.74 6.00
C LEU A 112 -5.62 -7.21 6.36
N THR A 113 -4.83 -6.38 7.05
CA THR A 113 -3.47 -6.72 7.47
C THR A 113 -3.45 -7.90 8.42
N THR A 114 -4.43 -7.99 9.34
CA THR A 114 -4.60 -9.14 10.23
C THR A 114 -4.95 -10.41 9.46
N VAL A 115 -5.92 -10.35 8.54
CA VAL A 115 -6.36 -11.50 7.74
C VAL A 115 -5.24 -12.01 6.82
N LEU A 116 -4.41 -11.10 6.29
CA LEU A 116 -3.26 -11.43 5.45
C LEU A 116 -2.04 -11.92 6.26
N GLY A 117 -2.11 -11.93 7.60
CA GLY A 117 -0.99 -12.32 8.46
C GLY A 117 0.23 -11.43 8.31
N MET A 118 0.03 -10.13 8.07
CA MET A 118 1.12 -9.20 7.85
C MET A 118 1.75 -8.75 9.17
N GLU A 119 3.04 -8.92 9.29
CA GLU A 119 3.87 -8.34 10.34
C GLU A 119 4.43 -6.98 9.91
N ASP A 120 4.85 -6.16 10.88
CA ASP A 120 5.45 -4.84 10.64
C ASP A 120 4.59 -3.90 9.78
N VAL A 121 3.26 -3.94 9.99
CA VAL A 121 2.33 -3.00 9.38
C VAL A 121 1.63 -2.18 10.45
N VAL A 122 1.72 -0.86 10.31
CA VAL A 122 1.08 0.11 11.21
C VAL A 122 0.01 0.88 10.46
N VAL A 123 -1.20 0.94 10.99
CA VAL A 123 -2.30 1.74 10.43
C VAL A 123 -2.54 2.97 11.30
N ARG A 124 -2.56 4.14 10.68
CA ARG A 124 -2.82 5.44 11.35
C ARG A 124 -4.02 6.14 10.74
N THR A 125 -4.93 6.56 11.59
CA THR A 125 -6.10 7.37 11.19
C THR A 125 -5.80 8.84 11.46
N GLY A 126 -5.84 9.66 10.43
CA GLY A 126 -5.64 11.10 10.55
C GLY A 126 -5.29 11.76 9.23
N ARG A 127 -5.31 13.08 9.22
CA ARG A 127 -4.82 13.86 8.08
C ARG A 127 -3.31 13.87 8.07
N CYS A 128 -2.72 13.80 6.87
CA CYS A 128 -1.26 13.77 6.68
C CYS A 128 -0.57 14.96 7.34
N GLU A 129 -1.16 16.15 7.21
CA GLU A 129 -0.61 17.39 7.75
C GLU A 129 -0.47 17.32 9.27
N GLY A 130 -1.44 16.73 9.95
CA GLY A 130 -1.38 16.56 11.42
C GLY A 130 -0.42 15.44 11.83
N LEU A 131 -0.47 14.31 11.13
CA LEU A 131 0.38 13.15 11.44
C LEU A 131 1.86 13.40 11.14
N ALA A 132 2.17 14.25 10.17
CA ALA A 132 3.54 14.63 9.84
C ALA A 132 4.28 15.38 10.98
N HIS A 133 3.55 15.87 11.98
CA HIS A 133 4.14 16.48 13.18
C HIS A 133 4.39 15.47 14.32
N ALA A 134 3.85 14.25 14.21
CA ALA A 134 4.08 13.22 15.22
C ALA A 134 5.55 12.74 15.16
N PRO A 135 6.29 12.79 16.28
CA PRO A 135 7.73 12.48 16.29
C PRO A 135 8.06 11.09 15.74
N GLU A 136 7.16 10.11 15.94
CA GLU A 136 7.33 8.73 15.46
C GLU A 136 7.12 8.56 13.96
N LEU A 137 6.56 9.56 13.29
CA LEU A 137 6.27 9.52 11.84
C LEU A 137 7.12 10.51 11.04
N ARG A 138 7.45 11.65 11.66
CA ARG A 138 8.24 12.69 11.01
C ARG A 138 9.65 12.18 10.67
N GLU A 139 10.08 12.42 9.42
CA GLU A 139 11.44 12.09 8.97
C GLU A 139 11.86 10.63 9.27
N SER A 140 10.89 9.70 9.22
CA SER A 140 11.06 8.33 9.70
C SER A 140 11.05 7.27 8.60
N PHE A 141 10.77 7.65 7.34
CA PHE A 141 10.57 6.71 6.25
C PHE A 141 11.62 6.88 5.15
N ASP A 142 12.07 5.77 4.61
CA ASP A 142 13.03 5.75 3.50
C ASP A 142 12.33 6.12 2.17
N VAL A 143 11.06 5.76 2.04
CA VAL A 143 10.20 6.07 0.88
C VAL A 143 8.80 6.43 1.35
N VAL A 144 8.21 7.43 0.70
CA VAL A 144 6.78 7.75 0.83
C VAL A 144 6.11 7.52 -0.51
N VAL A 145 5.02 6.76 -0.48
CA VAL A 145 4.20 6.47 -1.66
C VAL A 145 2.80 7.04 -1.49
N ALA A 146 2.17 7.37 -2.60
CA ALA A 146 0.77 7.79 -2.62
C ALA A 146 0.16 7.55 -4.00
N ARG A 147 -1.15 7.32 -4.05
CA ARG A 147 -1.89 7.17 -5.29
C ARG A 147 -3.21 7.93 -5.24
N ALA A 148 -3.48 8.74 -6.28
CA ALA A 148 -4.77 9.42 -6.48
C ALA A 148 -5.25 10.29 -5.30
N VAL A 149 -4.33 10.89 -4.54
CA VAL A 149 -4.67 11.70 -3.35
C VAL A 149 -4.87 13.18 -3.71
N ALA A 150 -3.93 13.76 -4.48
CA ALA A 150 -3.93 15.18 -4.84
C ALA A 150 -3.04 15.43 -6.07
N SER A 151 -2.90 16.70 -6.48
CA SER A 151 -1.90 17.10 -7.47
C SER A 151 -0.48 16.83 -6.95
N LEU A 152 0.49 16.61 -7.84
CA LEU A 152 1.88 16.32 -7.47
C LEU A 152 2.48 17.36 -6.50
N ARG A 153 2.17 18.64 -6.70
CA ARG A 153 2.62 19.72 -5.81
C ARG A 153 2.13 19.53 -4.38
N VAL A 154 0.84 19.29 -4.22
CA VAL A 154 0.21 19.08 -2.90
C VAL A 154 0.72 17.78 -2.28
N MET A 155 0.90 16.74 -3.10
CA MET A 155 1.46 15.47 -2.63
C MET A 155 2.89 15.61 -2.11
N ALA A 156 3.73 16.42 -2.76
CA ALA A 156 5.07 16.68 -2.27
C ALA A 156 5.04 17.37 -0.89
N GLU A 157 4.15 18.34 -0.70
CA GLU A 157 3.97 19.00 0.61
C GLU A 157 3.52 18.02 1.72
N TYR A 158 2.70 17.03 1.38
CA TYR A 158 2.26 16.01 2.34
C TYR A 158 3.31 14.92 2.60
N ALA A 159 4.07 14.53 1.58
CA ALA A 159 5.00 13.41 1.65
C ALA A 159 6.36 13.77 2.27
N VAL A 160 6.92 14.95 1.90
CA VAL A 160 8.27 15.35 2.33
C VAL A 160 8.47 15.32 3.85
N PRO A 161 7.53 15.75 4.69
CA PRO A 161 7.73 15.71 6.15
C PRO A 161 7.88 14.29 6.73
N PHE A 162 7.46 13.27 6.03
CA PHE A 162 7.62 11.87 6.45
C PHE A 162 8.96 11.27 6.00
N CYS A 163 9.57 11.81 4.92
CA CYS A 163 10.82 11.30 4.39
C CYS A 163 11.99 11.63 5.30
N ARG A 164 12.89 10.66 5.48
CA ARG A 164 14.20 10.91 6.10
C ARG A 164 14.99 11.91 5.27
N PRO A 165 15.72 12.83 5.91
CA PRO A 165 16.72 13.62 5.22
C PRO A 165 17.74 12.70 4.55
N GLY A 166 18.06 12.96 3.27
CA GLY A 166 19.05 12.21 2.50
C GLY A 166 20.47 12.56 2.87
#